data_a9b7db54b6b83350bf1392856c7cf85f
#
_entry.id   a9b7db54b6b83350bf1392856c7cf85f
#
_cell.length_a   1.000
_cell.length_b   1.000
_cell.length_c   1.000
_cell.angle_alpha   90.00
_cell.angle_beta   90.00
_cell.angle_gamma   90.00
#
_symmetry.space_group_name_H-M   'P 1'
#
loop_
_entity.id
_entity.type
_entity.pdbx_description
1 polymer ?
#
loop_
_entity_poly.entity_id
_entity_poly.type
_entity_poly.pdbx_seq_one_letter_code
_entity_poly.pdbx_strand_id
1 'polypeptide(L)'
;MNYDANGAKENIERITEAIFNVLYHEGDMDLRDLKKHVDVPADVFDMAIGALVEKDDVQLLKTGDSFTVHRKDPAPAVFPFRSN
;
A
#
# COMPACT_ATOMS: atom_id res chain seq x y z
N MET A 1 25.22 -7.96 13.26
CA MET A 1 24.94 -7.75 12.89
C MET A 1 24.27 -7.49 12.39
N ASN A 2 23.94 -7.67 12.17
CA ASN A 2 23.59 -7.16 11.61
C ASN A 2 22.37 -7.13 11.14
N TYR A 3 21.64 -7.31 11.41
CA TYR A 3 20.60 -6.89 10.92
C TYR A 3 20.69 -5.67 10.43
N ASP A 4 20.01 -5.34 9.72
CA ASP A 4 20.38 -4.29 9.15
C ASP A 4 19.26 -3.55 8.61
N ALA A 5 19.40 -2.29 8.44
CA ALA A 5 18.42 -1.42 7.90
C ALA A 5 18.07 -1.80 6.48
N ASN A 6 19.03 -2.37 5.77
CA ASN A 6 18.74 -2.77 4.39
C ASN A 6 17.72 -3.89 4.33
N GLY A 7 17.82 -4.84 5.24
CA GLY A 7 16.84 -5.92 5.26
C GLY A 7 15.46 -5.42 5.58
N ALA A 8 15.36 -4.50 6.55
CA ALA A 8 14.08 -3.94 6.91
C ALA A 8 13.48 -3.16 5.75
N LYS A 9 14.30 -2.37 5.06
CA LYS A 9 13.83 -1.59 3.93
C LYS A 9 13.30 -2.49 2.82
N GLU A 10 14.02 -3.57 2.53
CA GLU A 10 13.58 -4.50 1.49
C GLU A 10 12.25 -5.13 1.87
N ASN A 11 12.06 -5.45 3.12
CA ASN A 11 10.82 -6.05 3.56
C ASN A 11 9.66 -5.07 3.41
N ILE A 12 9.88 -3.82 3.77
CA ILE A 12 8.84 -2.80 3.60
C ILE A 12 8.49 -2.66 2.14
N GLU A 13 9.47 -2.66 1.25
CA GLU A 13 9.20 -2.52 -0.17
C GLU A 13 8.39 -3.70 -0.71
N ARG A 14 8.72 -4.91 -0.29
CA ARG A 14 7.95 -6.07 -0.70
C ARG A 14 6.52 -5.99 -0.22
N ILE A 15 6.34 -5.53 1.00
CA ILE A 15 5.02 -5.45 1.58
C ILE A 15 4.21 -4.37 0.88
N THR A 16 4.82 -3.24 0.55
CA THR A 16 4.09 -2.21 -0.19
C THR A 16 3.67 -2.72 -1.56
N GLU A 17 4.52 -3.51 -2.21
CA GLU A 17 4.13 -4.10 -3.48
C GLU A 17 2.97 -5.08 -3.33
N ALA A 18 3.01 -5.88 -2.27
CA ALA A 18 1.93 -6.82 -2.02
C ALA A 18 0.63 -6.08 -1.77
N ILE A 19 0.69 -4.98 -1.01
CA ILE A 19 -0.49 -4.17 -0.76
C ILE A 19 -1.04 -3.61 -2.07
N PHE A 20 -0.16 -3.08 -2.90
CA PHE A 20 -0.59 -2.56 -4.19
C PHE A 20 -1.24 -3.62 -5.05
N ASN A 21 -0.68 -4.83 -5.07
CA ASN A 21 -1.24 -5.90 -5.86
C ASN A 21 -2.63 -6.27 -5.40
N VAL A 22 -2.82 -6.36 -4.09
CA VAL A 22 -4.14 -6.68 -3.57
C VAL A 22 -5.14 -5.60 -3.94
N LEU A 23 -4.76 -4.35 -3.77
CA LEU A 23 -5.66 -3.24 -4.11
C LEU A 23 -5.94 -3.20 -5.59
N TYR A 24 -4.96 -3.55 -6.40
CA TYR A 24 -5.15 -3.55 -7.84
C TYR A 24 -6.20 -4.58 -8.25
N HIS A 25 -6.17 -5.75 -7.62
CA HIS A 25 -7.08 -6.83 -7.98
C HIS A 25 -8.44 -6.71 -7.30
N GLU A 26 -8.45 -6.24 -6.05
CA GLU A 26 -9.68 -6.23 -5.27
C GLU A 26 -10.37 -4.87 -5.24
N GLY A 27 -9.64 -3.81 -5.57
CA GLY A 27 -10.19 -2.47 -5.42
C GLY A 27 -10.01 -1.96 -4.01
N ASP A 28 -10.76 -0.93 -3.67
CA ASP A 28 -10.69 -0.34 -2.33
C ASP A 28 -11.04 -1.39 -1.29
N MET A 29 -10.32 -1.39 -0.20
CA MET A 29 -10.53 -2.37 0.86
C MET A 29 -10.47 -1.71 2.21
N ASP A 30 -11.22 -2.29 3.14
CA ASP A 30 -11.09 -1.94 4.53
C ASP A 30 -9.68 -2.28 4.99
N LEU A 31 -9.11 -1.42 5.82
CA LEU A 31 -7.73 -1.59 6.28
C LEU A 31 -7.53 -2.93 6.98
N ARG A 32 -8.50 -3.36 7.76
CA ARG A 32 -8.39 -4.64 8.47
C ARG A 32 -8.42 -5.81 7.51
N ASP A 33 -9.25 -5.73 6.49
CA ASP A 33 -9.31 -6.80 5.50
C ASP A 33 -8.01 -6.86 4.71
N LEU A 34 -7.47 -5.70 4.37
CA LEU A 34 -6.19 -5.66 3.67
C LEU A 34 -5.09 -6.28 4.52
N LYS A 35 -5.11 -6.00 5.82
CA LYS A 35 -4.12 -6.58 6.72
C LYS A 35 -4.20 -8.09 6.72
N LYS A 36 -5.40 -8.65 6.61
CA LYS A 36 -5.57 -10.09 6.55
C LYS A 36 -5.04 -10.69 5.26
N HIS A 37 -5.15 -9.95 4.17
CA HIS A 37 -4.65 -10.42 2.89
C HIS A 37 -3.13 -10.39 2.83
N VAL A 38 -2.53 -9.46 3.55
CA VAL A 38 -1.08 -9.32 3.56
C VAL A 38 -0.61 -9.86 4.90
N ASP A 39 -0.16 -11.09 4.91
CA ASP A 39 0.13 -11.81 6.14
C ASP A 39 1.51 -11.43 6.67
N VAL A 40 1.58 -10.35 7.38
CA VAL A 40 2.82 -9.86 7.96
C VAL A 40 2.52 -9.33 9.36
N PRO A 41 3.55 -9.13 10.19
CA PRO A 41 3.31 -8.55 11.50
C PRO A 41 2.64 -7.18 11.40
N ALA A 42 1.80 -6.90 12.37
CA ALA A 42 0.99 -5.69 12.33
C ALA A 42 1.82 -4.42 12.27
N ASP A 43 2.90 -4.37 13.03
CA ASP A 43 3.72 -3.17 13.04
C ASP A 43 4.41 -2.95 11.70
N VAL A 44 4.83 -4.03 11.05
CA VAL A 44 5.46 -3.91 9.74
C VAL A 44 4.42 -3.47 8.71
N PHE A 45 3.21 -4.02 8.78
CA PHE A 45 2.14 -3.63 7.90
C PHE A 45 1.84 -2.14 8.07
N ASP A 46 1.77 -1.68 9.31
CA ASP A 46 1.46 -0.28 9.57
C ASP A 46 2.54 0.64 9.00
N MET A 47 3.79 0.23 9.10
CA MET A 47 4.88 1.01 8.52
C MET A 47 4.77 1.07 7.01
N ALA A 48 4.40 -0.03 6.38
CA ALA A 48 4.26 -0.06 4.93
C ALA A 48 3.11 0.84 4.49
N ILE A 49 1.99 0.79 5.20
CA ILE A 49 0.86 1.66 4.88
C ILE A 49 1.27 3.11 5.04
N GLY A 50 1.98 3.44 6.13
CA GLY A 50 2.44 4.80 6.33
C GLY A 50 3.34 5.29 5.21
N ALA A 51 4.21 4.42 4.73
CA ALA A 51 5.09 4.79 3.62
C ALA A 51 4.29 5.06 2.35
N LEU A 52 3.27 4.25 2.09
CA LEU A 52 2.44 4.46 0.90
C LEU A 52 1.63 5.74 1.00
N VAL A 53 1.13 6.05 2.19
CA VAL A 53 0.39 7.31 2.38
C VAL A 53 1.33 8.49 2.18
N GLU A 54 2.53 8.40 2.71
CA GLU A 54 3.48 9.49 2.61
C GLU A 54 3.89 9.74 1.17
N LYS A 55 4.00 8.69 0.38
CA LYS A 55 4.30 8.83 -1.04
C LYS A 55 3.10 9.22 -1.87
N ASP A 56 1.94 9.30 -1.24
CA ASP A 56 0.71 9.63 -1.94
C ASP A 56 0.28 8.54 -2.92
N ASP A 57 0.69 7.30 -2.63
CA ASP A 57 0.31 6.17 -3.46
C ASP A 57 -1.03 5.57 -3.06
N VAL A 58 -1.41 5.75 -1.80
CA VAL A 58 -2.72 5.33 -1.32
C VAL A 58 -3.29 6.44 -0.45
N GLN A 59 -4.59 6.37 -0.27
CA GLN A 59 -5.32 7.31 0.56
C GLN A 59 -6.11 6.53 1.58
N LEU A 60 -6.15 7.01 2.81
CA LEU A 60 -6.97 6.41 3.84
C LEU A 60 -8.21 7.25 4.01
N LEU A 61 -9.35 6.64 3.76
CA LEU A 61 -10.64 7.31 3.85
C LEU A 61 -11.37 6.78 5.06
N LYS A 62 -11.71 7.65 5.98
CA LYS A 62 -12.42 7.22 7.17
C LYS A 62 -13.84 6.86 6.83
N THR A 63 -14.25 5.67 7.23
CA THR A 63 -15.59 5.16 6.95
C THR A 63 -16.14 4.60 8.24
N GLY A 64 -16.96 5.36 8.94
CA GLY A 64 -17.46 4.93 10.24
C GLY A 64 -16.30 4.76 11.21
N ASP A 65 -16.14 3.57 11.78
CA ASP A 65 -15.10 3.30 12.75
C ASP A 65 -13.84 2.72 12.13
N SER A 66 -13.78 2.64 10.82
CA SER A 66 -12.63 2.03 10.19
C SER A 66 -12.14 2.90 9.07
N PHE A 67 -11.11 2.44 8.40
CA PHE A 67 -10.55 3.16 7.26
C PHE A 67 -10.62 2.28 6.03
N THR A 68 -10.91 2.91 4.90
CA THR A 68 -10.85 2.25 3.61
C THR A 68 -9.55 2.69 2.95
N VAL A 69 -8.82 1.73 2.42
CA VAL A 69 -7.57 2.01 1.71
C VAL A 69 -7.89 2.11 0.23
N HIS A 70 -7.58 3.26 -0.32
CA HIS A 70 -7.85 3.54 -1.74
C HIS A 70 -6.53 3.76 -2.44
N ARG A 71 -6.28 3.01 -3.51
CA ARG A 71 -5.08 3.19 -4.29
C ARG A 71 -5.24 4.41 -5.18
N LYS A 72 -4.36 5.36 -5.04
CA LYS A 72 -4.38 6.53 -5.89
C LYS A 72 -3.70 6.18 -7.19
N ASP A 73 -4.45 6.27 -8.25
CA ASP A 73 -3.95 5.88 -9.52
C ASP A 73 -3.21 7.06 -10.12
N PRO A 74 -1.99 6.91 -10.36
CA PRO A 74 -1.28 8.03 -10.90
C PRO A 74 -1.62 8.22 -12.32
N ALA A 75 -2.20 7.90 -12.90
CA ALA A 75 -2.40 8.24 -14.08
C ALA A 75 -2.44 8.01 -15.09
N PRO A 76 -2.69 8.07 -15.11
CA PRO A 76 -2.76 7.80 -16.11
C PRO A 76 -2.19 8.46 -17.07
N ALA A 77 -1.87 8.75 -16.85
CA ALA A 77 -1.30 9.31 -17.43
C ALA A 77 -0.66 8.88 -18.26
N VAL A 78 -0.62 8.70 -18.45
CA VAL A 78 0.05 8.26 -19.10
C VAL A 78 -0.44 8.14 -20.29
N PHE A 79 -0.86 8.22 -20.29
CA PHE A 79 -1.10 7.95 -21.13
C PHE A 79 -1.32 8.41 -22.02
N PRO A 80 -1.23 8.58 -22.21
CA PRO A 80 -1.25 8.83 -23.03
C PRO A 80 -1.16 9.10 -23.97
N PHE A 81 -0.70 9.05 -24.03
CA PHE A 81 -0.44 9.16 -24.69
C PHE A 81 -0.60 9.19 -25.64
N ARG A 82 -0.51 9.05 -25.61
CA ARG A 82 -0.59 8.92 -26.36
C ARG A 82 -0.93 9.30 -27.20
N SER A 83 -0.79 9.58 -27.16
CA SER A 83 -0.97 9.86 -27.76
C SER A 83 -1.32 10.16 -28.49
N ASN A 84 -1.27 10.36 -28.58
CA ASN A 84 -1.51 10.48 -29.07
C ASN A 84 -1.83 10.68 -29.42
#